data_45ffed345cd432d3610bcd3d0d9a3550
#
_entry.id   45ffed345cd432d3610bcd3d0d9a3550
#
_cell.length_a   1.000
_cell.length_b   1.000
_cell.length_c   1.000
_cell.angle_alpha   90.00
_cell.angle_beta   90.00
_cell.angle_gamma   90.00
#
_symmetry.space_group_name_H-M   'P 1'
#
loop_
_entity.id
_entity.type
_entity.pdbx_description
1 polymer ?
#
loop_
_entity_poly.entity_id
_entity_poly.type
_entity_poly.pdbx_seq_one_letter_code
_entity_poly.pdbx_strand_id
1 'polypeptide(L)'
;MALILPRIAEKSQVAVIGAGLAGLSCASALVSAGMQVKVFEKSRGVAGRMSTRKGEGWQCDHGARYFTARDPAFQEQLAVWLEQGVAAQWHTPIGVYENQAWHPSKPSDARYVGTPWMTSPAHHLAQSLEIQSSHTITQIKRQQQQWQLHTAEHGLLDYEPDWVIFAIPAPQALALTKTIDPAIAELHDKAKTEGCWTMMLRLNEAITMPFEAAFINEGILSWVARNNAKPQRTGEEVWVIHAQSQWSQEHIDADPLAIAPQMITAFIALGGKAPAEYAIHRWRYASSDTSYQERFHCDFERRIGYCGDWLHGGRVEGAWLSGQALANTIITAR
;
A
#
# COMPACT_ATOMS: atom_id res chain seq x y z
N MET A 1 -1.52 6.63 40.34
CA MET A 1 -2.61 7.51 39.89
C MET A 1 -3.04 6.96 38.52
N ALA A 2 -4.17 6.25 38.46
CA ALA A 2 -4.67 5.69 37.22
C ALA A 2 -5.06 6.85 36.29
N LEU A 3 -4.47 6.93 35.11
CA LEU A 3 -4.91 7.83 34.03
C LEU A 3 -6.37 7.47 33.69
N ILE A 4 -7.32 8.33 34.09
CA ILE A 4 -8.70 8.21 33.61
C ILE A 4 -8.66 8.67 32.14
N LEU A 5 -8.59 7.70 31.22
CA LEU A 5 -8.73 7.98 29.79
C LEU A 5 -10.13 8.59 29.56
N PRO A 6 -10.25 9.67 28.78
CA PRO A 6 -11.54 10.25 28.47
C PRO A 6 -12.39 9.20 27.75
N ARG A 7 -13.60 8.92 28.26
CA ARG A 7 -14.57 8.03 27.59
C ARG A 7 -14.84 8.54 26.17
N ILE A 8 -14.57 7.71 25.19
CA ILE A 8 -14.89 7.97 23.78
C ILE A 8 -16.39 7.72 23.61
N ALA A 9 -17.15 8.71 23.14
CA ALA A 9 -18.60 8.57 22.95
C ALA A 9 -18.92 7.55 21.84
N GLU A 10 -20.00 6.80 21.98
CA GLU A 10 -20.46 5.81 20.97
C GLU A 10 -20.67 6.38 19.56
N LYS A 11 -20.85 7.70 19.43
CA LYS A 11 -21.05 8.42 18.16
C LYS A 11 -19.86 9.30 17.77
N SER A 12 -18.64 8.98 18.25
CA SER A 12 -17.45 9.76 17.84
C SER A 12 -17.26 9.73 16.35
N GLN A 13 -17.00 10.91 15.77
CA GLN A 13 -16.69 11.08 14.36
C GLN A 13 -15.19 10.90 14.13
N VAL A 14 -14.83 10.10 13.16
CA VAL A 14 -13.43 9.76 12.85
C VAL A 14 -13.12 10.05 11.40
N ALA A 15 -12.10 10.86 11.14
CA ALA A 15 -11.49 10.99 9.83
C ALA A 15 -10.32 10.02 9.69
N VAL A 16 -10.34 9.17 8.68
CA VAL A 16 -9.20 8.34 8.27
C VAL A 16 -8.60 8.94 7.00
N ILE A 17 -7.34 9.32 7.03
CA ILE A 17 -6.62 9.89 5.90
C ILE A 17 -5.81 8.79 5.22
N GLY A 18 -6.21 8.41 4.01
CA GLY A 18 -5.65 7.34 3.20
C GLY A 18 -6.51 6.08 3.15
N ALA A 19 -6.95 5.70 1.94
CA ALA A 19 -7.71 4.48 1.64
C ALA A 19 -6.80 3.34 1.15
N GLY A 20 -5.58 3.24 1.67
CA GLY A 20 -4.75 2.05 1.59
C GLY A 20 -5.26 0.95 2.53
N LEU A 21 -4.65 -0.24 2.48
CA LEU A 21 -5.13 -1.39 3.25
C LEU A 21 -5.17 -1.13 4.76
N ALA A 22 -4.21 -0.37 5.32
CA ALA A 22 -4.19 -0.01 6.74
C ALA A 22 -5.38 0.88 7.12
N GLY A 23 -5.66 1.92 6.33
CA GLY A 23 -6.78 2.82 6.58
C GLY A 23 -8.13 2.13 6.45
N LEU A 24 -8.30 1.30 5.42
CA LEU A 24 -9.53 0.53 5.21
C LEU A 24 -9.76 -0.50 6.32
N SER A 25 -8.70 -1.19 6.76
CA SER A 25 -8.73 -2.14 7.87
C SER A 25 -9.13 -1.45 9.18
N CYS A 26 -8.51 -0.30 9.48
CA CYS A 26 -8.85 0.51 10.65
C CYS A 26 -10.29 1.03 10.59
N ALA A 27 -10.68 1.65 9.48
CA ALA A 27 -12.01 2.20 9.28
C ALA A 27 -13.11 1.13 9.42
N SER A 28 -12.91 -0.04 8.81
CA SER A 28 -13.85 -1.16 8.88
C SER A 28 -14.07 -1.63 10.34
N ALA A 29 -13.01 -1.77 11.12
CA ALA A 29 -13.11 -2.15 12.53
C ALA A 29 -13.84 -1.09 13.37
N LEU A 30 -13.55 0.20 13.16
CA LEU A 30 -14.21 1.30 13.87
C LEU A 30 -15.70 1.40 13.52
N VAL A 31 -16.07 1.25 12.24
CA VAL A 31 -17.48 1.22 11.79
C VAL A 31 -18.21 0.03 12.41
N SER A 32 -17.59 -1.15 12.42
CA SER A 32 -18.16 -2.36 13.05
C SER A 32 -18.40 -2.18 14.55
N ALA A 33 -17.61 -1.31 15.20
CA ALA A 33 -17.80 -0.92 16.60
C ALA A 33 -18.78 0.26 16.81
N GLY A 34 -19.48 0.72 15.77
CA GLY A 34 -20.52 1.73 15.82
C GLY A 34 -20.04 3.19 15.76
N MET A 35 -18.77 3.44 15.37
CA MET A 35 -18.27 4.81 15.15
C MET A 35 -18.66 5.33 13.76
N GLN A 36 -18.77 6.66 13.64
CA GLN A 36 -19.00 7.33 12.36
C GLN A 36 -17.67 7.65 11.71
N VAL A 37 -17.34 6.96 10.63
CA VAL A 37 -16.03 7.06 9.98
C VAL A 37 -16.17 7.58 8.55
N LYS A 38 -15.39 8.63 8.21
CA LYS A 38 -15.16 9.05 6.81
C LYS A 38 -13.71 8.81 6.45
N VAL A 39 -13.49 8.21 5.29
CA VAL A 39 -12.14 7.95 4.75
C VAL A 39 -11.85 8.94 3.63
N PHE A 40 -10.78 9.71 3.74
CA PHE A 40 -10.35 10.68 2.73
C PHE A 40 -9.18 10.13 1.93
N GLU A 41 -9.34 10.03 0.62
CA GLU A 41 -8.34 9.49 -0.29
C GLU A 41 -8.02 10.49 -1.41
N LYS A 42 -6.73 10.79 -1.58
CA LYS A 42 -6.28 11.73 -2.62
C LYS A 42 -6.49 11.22 -4.05
N SER A 43 -6.43 9.90 -4.22
CA SER A 43 -6.61 9.25 -5.52
C SER A 43 -8.09 9.07 -5.86
N ARG A 44 -8.37 8.74 -7.12
CA ARG A 44 -9.73 8.42 -7.59
C ARG A 44 -10.24 7.07 -7.08
N GLY A 45 -9.38 6.22 -6.55
CA GLY A 45 -9.72 4.87 -6.09
C GLY A 45 -8.92 4.45 -4.86
N VAL A 46 -9.43 3.44 -4.19
CA VAL A 46 -8.83 2.84 -3.00
C VAL A 46 -7.67 1.89 -3.32
N ALA A 47 -7.07 1.29 -2.32
CA ALA A 47 -6.02 0.26 -2.32
C ALA A 47 -4.58 0.78 -2.19
N GLY A 48 -4.31 2.06 -2.46
CA GLY A 48 -2.96 2.62 -2.31
C GLY A 48 -1.90 1.80 -3.08
N ARG A 49 -0.93 1.22 -2.38
CA ARG A 49 0.16 0.43 -2.99
C ARG A 49 -0.23 -0.99 -3.45
N MET A 50 -1.44 -1.46 -3.17
CA MET A 50 -2.02 -2.66 -3.80
C MET A 50 -2.69 -2.31 -5.13
N SER A 51 -2.07 -1.50 -5.94
CA SER A 51 -2.65 -0.83 -7.10
C SER A 51 -2.56 -1.69 -8.36
N THR A 52 -3.63 -1.71 -9.13
CA THR A 52 -3.70 -2.24 -10.49
C THR A 52 -3.96 -1.09 -11.46
N ARG A 53 -3.11 -0.90 -12.47
CA ARG A 53 -3.37 0.02 -13.58
C ARG A 53 -4.16 -0.71 -14.65
N LYS A 54 -5.17 -0.02 -15.19
CA LYS A 54 -6.04 -0.53 -16.25
C LYS A 54 -5.95 0.41 -17.45
N GLY A 55 -5.95 -0.18 -18.63
CA GLY A 55 -6.08 0.49 -19.92
C GLY A 55 -7.03 -0.29 -20.80
N GLU A 56 -7.22 0.16 -22.04
CA GLU A 56 -8.03 -0.55 -23.01
C GLU A 56 -7.34 -1.87 -23.40
N GLY A 57 -8.02 -3.00 -23.15
CA GLY A 57 -7.52 -4.34 -23.44
C GLY A 57 -6.42 -4.87 -22.51
N TRP A 58 -5.93 -4.11 -21.52
CA TRP A 58 -4.85 -4.54 -20.64
C TRP A 58 -5.01 -4.12 -19.19
N GLN A 59 -4.31 -4.80 -18.31
CA GLN A 59 -4.19 -4.49 -16.91
C GLN A 59 -2.83 -4.92 -16.36
N CYS A 60 -2.34 -4.25 -15.31
CA CYS A 60 -1.11 -4.63 -14.65
C CYS A 60 -1.10 -4.21 -13.16
N ASP A 61 -0.76 -5.15 -12.29
CA ASP A 61 -0.48 -4.86 -10.89
C ASP A 61 0.92 -4.28 -10.77
N HIS A 62 1.01 -2.97 -10.49
CA HIS A 62 2.28 -2.25 -10.52
C HIS A 62 2.79 -1.81 -9.14
N GLY A 63 2.08 -2.17 -8.09
CA GLY A 63 2.47 -1.97 -6.70
C GLY A 63 2.94 -3.27 -6.06
N ALA A 64 2.19 -3.76 -5.07
CA ALA A 64 2.50 -5.02 -4.39
C ALA A 64 2.56 -6.19 -5.38
N ARG A 65 3.64 -6.98 -5.28
CA ARG A 65 3.91 -8.13 -6.17
C ARG A 65 2.96 -9.28 -5.90
N TYR A 66 2.79 -9.60 -4.63
CA TYR A 66 1.95 -10.59 -3.99
C TYR A 66 1.92 -10.30 -2.48
N PHE A 67 1.20 -11.07 -1.71
CA PHE A 67 1.28 -11.06 -0.25
C PHE A 67 1.31 -12.47 0.33
N THR A 68 1.74 -12.57 1.59
CA THR A 68 1.75 -13.79 2.41
C THR A 68 0.92 -13.54 3.65
N ALA A 69 0.49 -14.59 4.35
CA ALA A 69 -0.25 -14.50 5.59
C ALA A 69 0.40 -15.43 6.64
N ARG A 70 0.90 -14.85 7.72
CA ARG A 70 1.58 -15.55 8.82
C ARG A 70 0.88 -15.37 10.15
N ASP A 71 0.39 -14.15 10.42
CA ASP A 71 -0.35 -13.82 11.63
C ASP A 71 -1.74 -14.50 11.57
N PRO A 72 -2.18 -15.19 12.64
CA PRO A 72 -3.48 -15.87 12.66
C PRO A 72 -4.66 -14.98 12.32
N ALA A 73 -4.70 -13.74 12.82
CA ALA A 73 -5.79 -12.81 12.52
C ALA A 73 -5.83 -12.42 11.03
N PHE A 74 -4.65 -12.28 10.40
CA PHE A 74 -4.59 -12.00 8.97
C PHE A 74 -4.91 -13.26 8.13
N GLN A 75 -4.60 -14.46 8.63
CA GLN A 75 -5.02 -15.72 7.99
C GLN A 75 -6.55 -15.87 8.00
N GLU A 76 -7.23 -15.50 9.09
CA GLU A 76 -8.69 -15.45 9.15
C GLU A 76 -9.26 -14.47 8.12
N GLN A 77 -8.70 -13.27 8.04
CA GLN A 77 -9.12 -12.30 7.01
C GLN A 77 -8.86 -12.80 5.59
N LEU A 78 -7.72 -13.46 5.35
CA LEU A 78 -7.42 -14.07 4.06
C LEU A 78 -8.43 -15.17 3.71
N ALA A 79 -8.84 -16.00 4.68
CA ALA A 79 -9.86 -17.03 4.45
C ALA A 79 -11.17 -16.42 3.95
N VAL A 80 -11.60 -15.30 4.55
CA VAL A 80 -12.77 -14.54 4.05
C VAL A 80 -12.56 -14.07 2.61
N TRP A 81 -11.40 -13.51 2.29
CA TRP A 81 -11.12 -13.03 0.93
C TRP A 81 -11.06 -14.14 -0.11
N LEU A 82 -10.58 -15.33 0.26
CA LEU A 82 -10.57 -16.52 -0.59
C LEU A 82 -12.00 -17.02 -0.85
N GLU A 83 -12.83 -17.11 0.19
CA GLU A 83 -14.25 -17.49 0.08
C GLU A 83 -15.04 -16.51 -0.79
N GLN A 84 -14.80 -15.22 -0.64
CA GLN A 84 -15.45 -14.17 -1.43
C GLN A 84 -14.87 -14.03 -2.85
N GLY A 85 -13.86 -14.82 -3.21
CA GLY A 85 -13.21 -14.77 -4.52
C GLY A 85 -12.46 -13.48 -4.83
N VAL A 86 -12.18 -12.64 -3.80
CA VAL A 86 -11.43 -11.38 -3.96
C VAL A 86 -9.93 -11.55 -3.77
N ALA A 87 -9.47 -12.75 -3.41
CA ALA A 87 -8.07 -13.16 -3.40
C ALA A 87 -7.95 -14.61 -3.90
N ALA A 88 -6.76 -14.98 -4.37
CA ALA A 88 -6.42 -16.35 -4.74
C ALA A 88 -4.94 -16.66 -4.44
N GLN A 89 -4.64 -17.93 -4.21
CA GLN A 89 -3.26 -18.37 -4.12
C GLN A 89 -2.61 -18.33 -5.51
N TRP A 90 -1.38 -17.81 -5.55
CA TRP A 90 -0.58 -17.75 -6.76
C TRP A 90 0.46 -18.86 -6.77
N HIS A 91 0.21 -19.91 -7.55
CA HIS A 91 1.00 -21.14 -7.60
C HIS A 91 2.20 -21.08 -8.55
N THR A 92 2.37 -19.99 -9.29
CA THR A 92 3.44 -19.85 -10.28
C THR A 92 4.81 -20.02 -9.62
N PRO A 93 5.69 -20.87 -10.17
CA PRO A 93 7.08 -20.96 -9.73
C PRO A 93 7.80 -19.63 -9.90
N ILE A 94 8.48 -19.18 -8.87
CA ILE A 94 9.26 -17.95 -8.89
C ILE A 94 10.74 -18.29 -9.03
N GLY A 95 11.41 -17.60 -9.95
CA GLY A 95 12.85 -17.70 -10.17
C GLY A 95 13.64 -16.68 -9.34
N VAL A 96 14.95 -16.88 -9.37
CA VAL A 96 15.96 -15.92 -8.91
C VAL A 96 17.00 -15.82 -10.03
N TYR A 97 17.38 -14.60 -10.39
CA TYR A 97 18.50 -14.34 -11.27
C TYR A 97 19.66 -13.79 -10.44
N GLU A 98 20.73 -14.54 -10.38
CA GLU A 98 21.96 -14.19 -9.67
C GLU A 98 23.16 -14.89 -10.29
N ASN A 99 24.35 -14.28 -10.20
CA ASN A 99 25.59 -14.79 -10.82
C ASN A 99 25.42 -15.09 -12.32
N GLN A 100 24.66 -14.23 -13.03
CA GLN A 100 24.35 -14.35 -14.47
C GLN A 100 23.61 -15.66 -14.85
N ALA A 101 22.91 -16.27 -13.89
CA ALA A 101 22.18 -17.52 -14.09
C ALA A 101 20.79 -17.49 -13.44
N TRP A 102 19.89 -18.28 -14.01
CA TRP A 102 18.54 -18.47 -13.49
C TRP A 102 18.46 -19.68 -12.58
N HIS A 103 17.85 -19.51 -11.42
CA HIS A 103 17.64 -20.55 -10.42
C HIS A 103 16.19 -20.56 -9.93
N PRO A 104 15.63 -21.71 -9.51
CA PRO A 104 14.38 -21.72 -8.75
C PRO A 104 14.54 -20.98 -7.42
N SER A 105 13.53 -20.19 -7.02
CA SER A 105 13.56 -19.62 -5.67
C SER A 105 13.44 -20.71 -4.61
N LYS A 106 14.04 -20.46 -3.44
CA LYS A 106 13.87 -21.36 -2.28
C LYS A 106 12.39 -21.47 -1.92
N PRO A 107 11.95 -22.61 -1.35
CA PRO A 107 10.60 -22.74 -0.79
C PRO A 107 10.29 -21.59 0.16
N SER A 108 9.09 -21.05 0.07
CA SER A 108 8.64 -19.94 0.89
C SER A 108 7.17 -20.16 1.27
N ASP A 109 6.64 -19.27 2.11
CA ASP A 109 5.20 -19.23 2.41
C ASP A 109 4.36 -19.17 1.16
N ALA A 110 3.13 -19.64 1.25
CA ALA A 110 2.14 -19.51 0.18
C ALA A 110 1.97 -18.03 -0.19
N ARG A 111 1.94 -17.76 -1.50
CA ARG A 111 1.77 -16.42 -2.05
C ARG A 111 0.35 -16.22 -2.52
N TYR A 112 -0.19 -15.05 -2.26
CA TYR A 112 -1.56 -14.69 -2.62
C TYR A 112 -1.57 -13.37 -3.39
N VAL A 113 -2.58 -13.24 -4.23
CA VAL A 113 -2.85 -11.99 -4.98
C VAL A 113 -4.33 -11.65 -4.89
N GLY A 114 -4.69 -10.39 -5.00
CA GLY A 114 -6.09 -10.00 -5.18
C GLY A 114 -6.62 -10.50 -6.52
N THR A 115 -7.91 -10.83 -6.63
CA THR A 115 -8.59 -11.30 -7.84
C THR A 115 -9.91 -10.57 -8.06
N PRO A 116 -10.28 -10.19 -9.30
CA PRO A 116 -9.50 -10.27 -10.53
C PRO A 116 -8.37 -9.22 -10.62
N TRP A 117 -8.21 -8.35 -9.62
CA TRP A 117 -7.19 -7.31 -9.54
C TRP A 117 -6.53 -7.30 -8.17
N MET A 118 -5.29 -6.82 -8.08
CA MET A 118 -4.63 -6.68 -6.78
C MET A 118 -5.41 -5.74 -5.83
N THR A 119 -6.18 -4.81 -6.36
CA THR A 119 -7.04 -3.90 -5.59
C THR A 119 -8.27 -4.57 -4.97
N SER A 120 -8.65 -5.80 -5.37
CA SER A 120 -9.93 -6.41 -4.99
C SER A 120 -10.14 -6.58 -3.48
N PRO A 121 -9.16 -7.01 -2.67
CA PRO A 121 -9.31 -7.08 -1.22
C PRO A 121 -9.60 -5.72 -0.58
N ALA A 122 -8.96 -4.67 -1.08
CA ALA A 122 -9.20 -3.31 -0.61
C ALA A 122 -10.59 -2.80 -0.99
N HIS A 123 -11.04 -3.07 -2.21
CA HIS A 123 -12.41 -2.76 -2.64
C HIS A 123 -13.46 -3.51 -1.81
N HIS A 124 -13.20 -4.77 -1.43
CA HIS A 124 -14.09 -5.53 -0.56
C HIS A 124 -14.25 -4.86 0.82
N LEU A 125 -13.15 -4.43 1.46
CA LEU A 125 -13.22 -3.69 2.72
C LEU A 125 -13.92 -2.34 2.58
N ALA A 126 -13.78 -1.67 1.44
CA ALA A 126 -14.36 -0.37 1.20
C ALA A 126 -15.89 -0.36 0.98
N GLN A 127 -16.52 -1.51 0.73
CA GLN A 127 -17.95 -1.60 0.41
C GLN A 127 -18.87 -1.05 1.49
N SER A 128 -18.47 -1.16 2.75
CA SER A 128 -19.24 -0.69 3.91
C SER A 128 -18.77 0.67 4.46
N LEU A 129 -17.87 1.36 3.76
CA LEU A 129 -17.22 2.58 4.24
C LEU A 129 -17.64 3.81 3.42
N GLU A 130 -17.75 4.95 4.08
CA GLU A 130 -17.91 6.26 3.42
C GLU A 130 -16.53 6.75 2.95
N ILE A 131 -16.26 6.63 1.64
CA ILE A 131 -14.99 7.02 1.02
C ILE A 131 -15.16 8.33 0.25
N GLN A 132 -14.37 9.33 0.61
CA GLN A 132 -14.23 10.61 -0.09
C GLN A 132 -12.99 10.56 -0.98
N SER A 133 -13.14 10.13 -2.23
CA SER A 133 -12.05 10.09 -3.23
C SER A 133 -11.76 11.49 -3.77
N SER A 134 -10.54 11.70 -4.31
CA SER A 134 -10.07 13.02 -4.79
C SER A 134 -10.15 14.09 -3.70
N HIS A 135 -9.76 13.73 -2.49
CA HIS A 135 -9.66 14.61 -1.34
C HIS A 135 -8.25 14.54 -0.75
N THR A 136 -7.36 15.39 -1.27
CA THR A 136 -5.98 15.51 -0.77
C THR A 136 -5.96 16.40 0.46
N ILE A 137 -5.84 15.82 1.66
CA ILE A 137 -5.69 16.60 2.89
C ILE A 137 -4.35 17.33 2.85
N THR A 138 -4.41 18.67 2.95
CA THR A 138 -3.23 19.56 2.91
C THR A 138 -2.93 20.20 4.25
N GLN A 139 -3.92 20.31 5.12
CA GLN A 139 -3.76 20.88 6.45
C GLN A 139 -4.81 20.31 7.40
N ILE A 140 -4.42 20.15 8.66
CA ILE A 140 -5.33 19.90 9.78
C ILE A 140 -5.10 20.96 10.84
N LYS A 141 -6.15 21.35 11.53
CA LYS A 141 -6.07 22.26 12.68
C LYS A 141 -6.99 21.76 13.78
N ARG A 142 -6.54 21.88 15.04
CA ARG A 142 -7.42 21.63 16.17
C ARG A 142 -8.16 22.90 16.55
N GLN A 143 -9.48 22.82 16.63
CA GLN A 143 -10.34 23.88 17.12
C GLN A 143 -11.18 23.33 18.28
N GLN A 144 -10.93 23.82 19.49
CA GLN A 144 -11.53 23.28 20.71
C GLN A 144 -11.24 21.78 20.87
N GLN A 145 -12.25 20.91 20.77
CA GLN A 145 -12.15 19.46 20.94
C GLN A 145 -12.17 18.69 19.62
N GLN A 146 -12.39 19.37 18.49
CA GLN A 146 -12.57 18.78 17.15
C GLN A 146 -11.47 19.20 16.20
N TRP A 147 -11.38 18.51 15.06
CA TRP A 147 -10.41 18.76 14.03
C TRP A 147 -11.06 19.42 12.82
N GLN A 148 -10.40 20.42 12.25
CA GLN A 148 -10.73 20.99 10.95
C GLN A 148 -9.79 20.43 9.90
N LEU A 149 -10.35 20.02 8.77
CA LEU A 149 -9.61 19.42 7.65
C LEU A 149 -9.69 20.32 6.43
N HIS A 150 -8.55 20.60 5.81
CA HIS A 150 -8.45 21.30 4.54
C HIS A 150 -7.99 20.35 3.44
N THR A 151 -8.62 20.39 2.29
CA THR A 151 -8.22 19.68 1.08
C THR A 151 -7.71 20.62 0.01
N ALA A 152 -6.90 20.10 -0.91
CA ALA A 152 -6.45 20.86 -2.08
C ALA A 152 -7.60 21.16 -3.04
N GLU A 153 -8.54 20.22 -3.14
CA GLU A 153 -9.62 20.26 -4.14
C GLU A 153 -10.84 21.08 -3.68
N HIS A 154 -11.13 21.07 -2.36
CA HIS A 154 -12.40 21.62 -1.82
C HIS A 154 -12.20 22.66 -0.71
N GLY A 155 -10.96 23.00 -0.34
CA GLY A 155 -10.66 23.90 0.76
C GLY A 155 -11.04 23.32 2.13
N LEU A 156 -11.59 24.15 3.02
CA LEU A 156 -12.08 23.74 4.33
C LEU A 156 -13.32 22.85 4.18
N LEU A 157 -13.28 21.66 4.78
CA LEU A 157 -14.42 20.74 4.77
C LEU A 157 -15.45 21.10 5.84
N ASP A 158 -16.71 20.92 5.51
CA ASP A 158 -17.83 20.97 6.47
C ASP A 158 -17.95 19.62 7.19
N TYR A 159 -16.87 19.25 7.92
CA TYR A 159 -16.76 18.04 8.69
C TYR A 159 -15.70 18.21 9.79
N GLU A 160 -16.11 18.15 11.02
CA GLU A 160 -15.27 18.37 12.19
C GLU A 160 -15.17 17.08 13.03
N PRO A 161 -14.27 16.14 12.71
CA PRO A 161 -14.13 14.89 13.42
C PRO A 161 -13.50 15.07 14.81
N ASP A 162 -13.85 14.17 15.73
CA ASP A 162 -13.24 14.06 17.06
C ASP A 162 -11.83 13.45 16.95
N TRP A 163 -11.63 12.50 16.02
CA TRP A 163 -10.39 11.78 15.80
C TRP A 163 -9.88 11.95 14.38
N VAL A 164 -8.56 12.05 14.22
CA VAL A 164 -7.90 11.95 12.91
C VAL A 164 -6.90 10.81 12.93
N ILE A 165 -7.03 9.89 11.96
CA ILE A 165 -6.15 8.74 11.78
C ILE A 165 -5.39 8.90 10.47
N PHE A 166 -4.05 8.84 10.54
CA PHE A 166 -3.17 8.92 9.39
C PHE A 166 -2.75 7.52 8.96
N ALA A 167 -3.34 7.05 7.86
CA ALA A 167 -3.05 5.76 7.22
C ALA A 167 -2.28 5.98 5.90
N ILE A 168 -1.33 6.90 5.92
CA ILE A 168 -0.50 7.35 4.80
C ILE A 168 0.99 7.13 5.12
N PRO A 169 1.89 7.13 4.11
CA PRO A 169 3.33 6.98 4.34
C PRO A 169 3.89 8.01 5.33
N ALA A 170 4.88 7.59 6.13
CA ALA A 170 5.47 8.41 7.20
C ALA A 170 5.89 9.82 6.76
N PRO A 171 6.55 10.05 5.58
CA PRO A 171 6.88 11.41 5.14
C PRO A 171 5.67 12.30 4.88
N GLN A 172 4.55 11.72 4.43
CA GLN A 172 3.31 12.47 4.22
C GLN A 172 2.61 12.80 5.55
N ALA A 173 2.62 11.87 6.50
CA ALA A 173 2.11 12.11 7.85
C ALA A 173 2.92 13.21 8.56
N LEU A 174 4.26 13.15 8.50
CA LEU A 174 5.15 14.16 9.06
C LEU A 174 4.85 15.56 8.51
N ALA A 175 4.66 15.67 7.19
CA ALA A 175 4.37 16.96 6.57
C ALA A 175 3.08 17.62 7.11
N LEU A 176 2.10 16.81 7.52
CA LEU A 176 0.81 17.29 8.05
C LEU A 176 0.82 17.54 9.55
N THR A 177 1.63 16.79 10.31
CA THR A 177 1.46 16.72 11.78
C THR A 177 2.67 17.11 12.62
N LYS A 178 3.83 17.41 12.01
CA LYS A 178 5.09 17.75 12.72
C LYS A 178 4.97 18.88 13.77
N THR A 179 4.05 19.81 13.56
CA THR A 179 3.82 20.93 14.50
C THR A 179 2.76 20.62 15.55
N ILE A 180 2.04 19.52 15.40
CA ILE A 180 0.90 19.14 16.23
C ILE A 180 1.27 17.95 17.11
N ASP A 181 1.96 16.97 16.53
CA ASP A 181 2.42 15.77 17.21
C ASP A 181 3.95 15.60 17.02
N PRO A 182 4.76 15.98 18.02
CA PRO A 182 6.22 15.84 17.92
C PRO A 182 6.72 14.40 17.76
N ALA A 183 5.96 13.39 18.22
CA ALA A 183 6.35 11.99 18.12
C ALA A 183 6.49 11.52 16.66
N ILE A 184 5.78 12.16 15.72
CA ILE A 184 5.83 11.77 14.31
C ILE A 184 7.23 11.92 13.70
N ALA A 185 8.04 12.85 14.17
CA ALA A 185 9.41 13.04 13.64
C ALA A 185 10.29 11.81 13.94
N GLU A 186 10.25 11.29 15.18
CA GLU A 186 10.96 10.07 15.56
C GLU A 186 10.44 8.83 14.80
N LEU A 187 9.12 8.71 14.67
CA LEU A 187 8.49 7.63 13.91
C LEU A 187 8.89 7.66 12.43
N HIS A 188 8.93 8.85 11.83
CA HIS A 188 9.36 9.05 10.44
C HIS A 188 10.83 8.62 10.24
N ASP A 189 11.71 9.04 11.14
CA ASP A 189 13.15 8.72 11.03
C ASP A 189 13.41 7.20 11.15
N LYS A 190 12.62 6.50 11.96
CA LYS A 190 12.67 5.04 12.08
C LYS A 190 12.11 4.32 10.85
N ALA A 191 11.16 4.91 10.15
CA ALA A 191 10.46 4.27 9.03
C ALA A 191 11.33 4.06 7.78
N LYS A 192 12.39 4.86 7.57
CA LYS A 192 13.35 4.76 6.44
C LYS A 192 12.66 4.40 5.12
N THR A 193 11.80 5.27 4.66
CA THR A 193 11.00 5.00 3.46
C THR A 193 11.83 5.10 2.19
N GLU A 194 11.72 4.13 1.30
CA GLU A 194 12.44 4.05 0.03
C GLU A 194 11.48 4.14 -1.16
N GLY A 195 12.01 4.64 -2.28
CA GLY A 195 11.30 4.72 -3.54
C GLY A 195 11.48 3.48 -4.42
N CYS A 196 10.63 3.36 -5.45
CA CYS A 196 10.76 2.33 -6.47
C CYS A 196 10.24 2.83 -7.82
N TRP A 197 11.07 2.73 -8.85
CA TRP A 197 10.62 2.85 -10.23
C TRP A 197 10.02 1.53 -10.69
N THR A 198 8.85 1.62 -11.31
CA THR A 198 8.10 0.46 -11.82
C THR A 198 7.67 0.72 -13.25
N MET A 199 7.81 -0.27 -14.12
CA MET A 199 7.29 -0.19 -15.47
C MET A 199 6.34 -1.35 -15.76
N MET A 200 5.35 -1.06 -16.57
CA MET A 200 4.39 -2.02 -17.14
C MET A 200 4.67 -2.05 -18.63
N LEU A 201 5.14 -3.20 -19.13
CA LEU A 201 5.60 -3.41 -20.51
C LEU A 201 4.53 -4.20 -21.24
N ARG A 202 3.92 -3.61 -22.26
CA ARG A 202 2.96 -4.27 -23.16
C ARG A 202 3.70 -4.86 -24.35
N LEU A 203 3.55 -6.15 -24.57
CA LEU A 203 4.23 -6.86 -25.65
C LEU A 203 3.21 -7.24 -26.74
N ASN A 204 3.65 -7.19 -28.00
CA ASN A 204 2.81 -7.60 -29.14
C ASN A 204 2.53 -9.10 -29.16
N GLU A 205 3.37 -9.89 -28.52
CA GLU A 205 3.28 -11.35 -28.46
C GLU A 205 3.79 -11.88 -27.12
N ALA A 206 3.32 -13.05 -26.73
CA ALA A 206 3.84 -13.74 -25.56
C ALA A 206 5.32 -14.09 -25.77
N ILE A 207 6.11 -13.94 -24.72
CA ILE A 207 7.52 -14.32 -24.69
C ILE A 207 7.73 -15.46 -23.70
N THR A 208 8.75 -16.29 -24.00
CA THR A 208 9.16 -17.35 -23.08
C THR A 208 10.40 -16.89 -22.33
N MET A 209 10.27 -16.76 -21.03
CA MET A 209 11.37 -16.58 -20.08
C MET A 209 11.51 -17.84 -19.21
N PRO A 210 12.66 -18.08 -18.56
CA PRO A 210 12.84 -19.24 -17.70
C PRO A 210 11.81 -19.34 -16.57
N PHE A 211 11.28 -18.20 -16.11
CA PHE A 211 10.25 -18.11 -15.08
C PHE A 211 9.23 -17.02 -15.42
N GLU A 212 7.97 -17.24 -15.08
CA GLU A 212 6.88 -16.27 -15.21
C GLU A 212 7.03 -15.08 -14.22
N ALA A 213 7.81 -15.26 -13.16
CA ALA A 213 8.17 -14.22 -12.21
C ALA A 213 9.51 -14.54 -11.55
N ALA A 214 10.30 -13.52 -11.26
CA ALA A 214 11.61 -13.72 -10.64
C ALA A 214 12.08 -12.52 -9.81
N PHE A 215 12.83 -12.81 -8.76
CA PHE A 215 13.71 -11.85 -8.09
C PHE A 215 14.99 -11.69 -8.90
N ILE A 216 15.46 -10.46 -9.01
CA ILE A 216 16.69 -10.11 -9.73
C ILE A 216 17.65 -9.52 -8.69
N ASN A 217 18.73 -10.23 -8.42
CA ASN A 217 19.69 -9.88 -7.36
C ASN A 217 20.89 -9.10 -7.90
N GLU A 218 20.92 -8.78 -9.18
CA GLU A 218 21.99 -8.00 -9.81
C GLU A 218 21.46 -7.01 -10.85
N GLY A 219 22.23 -5.97 -11.15
CA GLY A 219 21.81 -4.90 -12.06
C GLY A 219 20.78 -3.97 -11.45
N ILE A 220 20.03 -3.25 -12.30
CA ILE A 220 19.11 -2.19 -11.85
C ILE A 220 17.70 -2.68 -11.51
N LEU A 221 17.32 -3.89 -11.94
CA LEU A 221 16.02 -4.47 -11.64
C LEU A 221 16.06 -5.30 -10.35
N SER A 222 14.97 -5.37 -9.64
CA SER A 222 14.77 -6.21 -8.44
C SER A 222 13.71 -7.28 -8.62
N TRP A 223 12.84 -7.10 -9.62
CA TRP A 223 11.72 -7.99 -9.87
C TRP A 223 11.25 -7.87 -11.32
N VAL A 224 10.92 -9.00 -11.90
CA VAL A 224 10.20 -9.10 -13.16
C VAL A 224 9.05 -10.08 -13.00
N ALA A 225 7.89 -9.83 -13.60
CA ALA A 225 6.79 -10.78 -13.59
C ALA A 225 5.86 -10.58 -14.79
N ARG A 226 5.43 -11.67 -15.36
CA ARG A 226 4.33 -11.73 -16.31
C ARG A 226 3.02 -11.54 -15.54
N ASN A 227 2.35 -10.44 -15.77
CA ASN A 227 1.12 -10.14 -15.02
C ASN A 227 0.03 -11.19 -15.31
N ASN A 228 -0.05 -11.68 -16.54
CA ASN A 228 -1.01 -12.69 -16.98
C ASN A 228 -0.80 -14.08 -16.33
N ALA A 229 0.33 -14.34 -15.69
CA ALA A 229 0.56 -15.56 -14.91
C ALA A 229 -0.15 -15.57 -13.55
N LYS A 230 -0.70 -14.43 -13.12
CA LYS A 230 -1.52 -14.34 -11.92
C LYS A 230 -2.95 -14.80 -12.16
N PRO A 231 -3.64 -15.38 -11.16
CA PRO A 231 -5.03 -15.78 -11.27
C PRO A 231 -5.95 -14.68 -11.80
N GLN A 232 -6.82 -15.03 -12.75
CA GLN A 232 -7.85 -14.15 -13.33
C GLN A 232 -7.32 -12.87 -14.01
N ARG A 233 -6.02 -12.82 -14.39
CA ARG A 233 -5.50 -11.75 -15.24
C ARG A 233 -5.71 -12.10 -16.71
N THR A 234 -6.54 -11.30 -17.37
CA THR A 234 -6.89 -11.45 -18.80
C THR A 234 -6.42 -10.24 -19.58
N GLY A 235 -6.44 -10.32 -20.90
CA GLY A 235 -6.05 -9.24 -21.81
C GLY A 235 -4.68 -9.45 -22.44
N GLU A 236 -4.10 -8.35 -22.90
CA GLU A 236 -2.81 -8.34 -23.59
C GLU A 236 -1.67 -8.87 -22.73
N GLU A 237 -0.59 -9.26 -23.39
CA GLU A 237 0.65 -9.71 -22.74
C GLU A 237 1.33 -8.53 -22.02
N VAL A 238 1.38 -8.58 -20.70
CA VAL A 238 1.94 -7.50 -19.89
C VAL A 238 2.96 -8.05 -18.89
N TRP A 239 4.14 -7.46 -18.89
CA TRP A 239 5.17 -7.68 -17.88
C TRP A 239 5.29 -6.47 -16.97
N VAL A 240 5.41 -6.70 -15.67
CA VAL A 240 5.76 -5.67 -14.67
C VAL A 240 7.20 -5.86 -14.25
N ILE A 241 7.96 -4.77 -14.25
CA ILE A 241 9.34 -4.75 -13.75
C ILE A 241 9.51 -3.67 -12.70
N HIS A 242 10.20 -4.01 -11.61
CA HIS A 242 10.55 -3.09 -10.52
C HIS A 242 12.05 -2.90 -10.48
N ALA A 243 12.49 -1.67 -10.31
CA ALA A 243 13.90 -1.37 -10.09
C ALA A 243 14.32 -1.70 -8.65
N GLN A 244 15.63 -1.82 -8.41
CA GLN A 244 16.24 -1.90 -7.08
C GLN A 244 15.95 -0.64 -6.28
N SER A 245 15.73 -0.77 -4.96
CA SER A 245 15.45 0.36 -4.08
C SER A 245 16.58 1.39 -4.09
N GLN A 246 17.83 0.95 -3.94
CA GLN A 246 18.98 1.85 -3.95
C GLN A 246 19.06 2.63 -5.27
N TRP A 247 19.01 1.95 -6.41
CA TRP A 247 19.04 2.59 -7.72
C TRP A 247 17.86 3.56 -7.90
N SER A 248 16.67 3.16 -7.45
CA SER A 248 15.49 4.01 -7.50
C SER A 248 15.64 5.27 -6.65
N GLN A 249 16.25 5.17 -5.48
CA GLN A 249 16.48 6.30 -4.59
C GLN A 249 17.47 7.29 -5.17
N GLU A 250 18.56 6.81 -5.79
CA GLU A 250 19.55 7.65 -6.49
C GLU A 250 18.93 8.40 -7.68
N HIS A 251 17.88 7.85 -8.28
CA HIS A 251 17.19 8.40 -9.45
C HIS A 251 15.75 8.88 -9.16
N ILE A 252 15.40 9.10 -7.88
CA ILE A 252 13.99 9.31 -7.50
C ILE A 252 13.39 10.58 -8.12
N ASP A 253 14.18 11.58 -8.42
CA ASP A 253 13.75 12.83 -9.04
C ASP A 253 14.08 12.94 -10.53
N ALA A 254 14.61 11.86 -11.14
CA ALA A 254 14.93 11.84 -12.57
C ALA A 254 13.67 11.90 -13.44
N ASP A 255 13.85 12.33 -14.68
CA ASP A 255 12.81 12.31 -15.69
C ASP A 255 12.42 10.86 -16.04
N PRO A 256 11.15 10.48 -16.01
CA PRO A 256 10.68 9.17 -16.47
C PRO A 256 11.18 8.79 -17.88
N LEU A 257 11.34 9.76 -18.76
CA LEU A 257 11.88 9.53 -20.13
C LEU A 257 13.35 9.11 -20.13
N ALA A 258 14.13 9.51 -19.13
CA ALA A 258 15.53 9.08 -18.96
C ALA A 258 15.63 7.71 -18.25
N ILE A 259 14.65 7.36 -17.43
CA ILE A 259 14.60 6.10 -16.68
C ILE A 259 14.14 4.95 -17.57
N ALA A 260 13.12 5.14 -18.40
CA ALA A 260 12.49 4.09 -19.16
C ALA A 260 13.47 3.29 -20.07
N PRO A 261 14.36 3.91 -20.86
CA PRO A 261 15.29 3.16 -21.71
C PRO A 261 16.24 2.26 -20.90
N GLN A 262 16.67 2.70 -19.73
CA GLN A 262 17.58 1.93 -18.87
C GLN A 262 16.90 0.66 -18.34
N MET A 263 15.66 0.78 -17.84
CA MET A 263 14.89 -0.36 -17.34
C MET A 263 14.51 -1.33 -18.46
N ILE A 264 14.16 -0.83 -19.67
CA ILE A 264 13.87 -1.67 -20.84
C ILE A 264 15.13 -2.44 -21.28
N THR A 265 16.28 -1.79 -21.35
CA THR A 265 17.55 -2.43 -21.67
C THR A 265 17.88 -3.55 -20.68
N ALA A 266 17.70 -3.30 -19.39
CA ALA A 266 17.91 -4.31 -18.36
C ALA A 266 16.93 -5.49 -18.48
N PHE A 267 15.67 -5.26 -18.83
CA PHE A 267 14.70 -6.32 -19.08
C PHE A 267 15.08 -7.18 -20.29
N ILE A 268 15.52 -6.55 -21.38
CA ILE A 268 15.99 -7.25 -22.58
C ILE A 268 17.22 -8.11 -22.28
N ALA A 269 18.16 -7.61 -21.47
CA ALA A 269 19.36 -8.35 -21.06
C ALA A 269 19.03 -9.63 -20.26
N LEU A 270 17.86 -9.69 -19.58
CA LEU A 270 17.35 -10.88 -18.90
C LEU A 270 16.64 -11.88 -19.83
N GLY A 271 16.56 -11.61 -21.13
CA GLY A 271 15.86 -12.45 -22.12
C GLY A 271 14.46 -11.94 -22.48
N GLY A 272 14.08 -10.78 -21.99
CA GLY A 272 12.85 -10.09 -22.40
C GLY A 272 12.93 -9.53 -23.81
N LYS A 273 11.82 -8.95 -24.29
CA LYS A 273 11.77 -8.24 -25.60
C LYS A 273 11.43 -6.76 -25.39
N ALA A 274 11.77 -5.95 -26.37
CA ALA A 274 11.34 -4.55 -26.40
C ALA A 274 9.80 -4.48 -26.38
N PRO A 275 9.21 -3.65 -25.51
CA PRO A 275 7.76 -3.50 -25.46
C PRO A 275 7.26 -2.69 -26.67
N ALA A 276 6.04 -2.99 -27.14
CA ALA A 276 5.33 -2.16 -28.10
C ALA A 276 4.91 -0.83 -27.49
N GLU A 277 4.45 -0.91 -26.25
CA GLU A 277 4.09 0.25 -25.42
C GLU A 277 4.49 0.00 -23.97
N TYR A 278 4.66 1.07 -23.22
CA TYR A 278 4.92 0.96 -21.78
C TYR A 278 4.23 2.08 -21.00
N ALA A 279 4.03 1.82 -19.72
CA ALA A 279 3.72 2.83 -18.73
C ALA A 279 4.75 2.76 -17.62
N ILE A 280 5.20 3.93 -17.16
CA ILE A 280 6.15 4.04 -16.05
C ILE A 280 5.49 4.71 -14.85
N HIS A 281 5.83 4.27 -13.65
CA HIS A 281 5.33 4.82 -12.40
C HIS A 281 6.47 4.96 -11.39
N ARG A 282 6.47 6.08 -10.68
CA ARG A 282 7.42 6.37 -9.62
C ARG A 282 6.73 6.29 -8.27
N TRP A 283 6.97 5.21 -7.53
CA TRP A 283 6.59 5.09 -6.13
C TRP A 283 7.60 5.82 -5.26
N ARG A 284 7.28 7.02 -4.78
CA ARG A 284 8.17 7.77 -3.88
C ARG A 284 8.28 7.13 -2.49
N TYR A 285 7.28 6.36 -2.09
CA TYR A 285 7.15 5.72 -0.79
C TYR A 285 6.72 4.26 -0.98
N ALA A 286 7.59 3.48 -1.63
CA ALA A 286 7.29 2.11 -2.05
C ALA A 286 7.38 1.12 -0.89
N SER A 287 8.44 1.19 -0.13
CA SER A 287 8.76 0.30 0.99
C SER A 287 9.26 1.09 2.19
N SER A 288 9.29 0.43 3.34
CA SER A 288 9.86 0.96 4.57
C SER A 288 10.71 -0.12 5.22
N ASP A 289 11.66 0.28 6.07
CA ASP A 289 12.47 -0.64 6.86
C ASP A 289 11.55 -1.55 7.67
N THR A 290 11.81 -2.85 7.61
CA THR A 290 11.00 -3.89 8.26
C THR A 290 11.37 -4.13 9.72
N SER A 291 12.35 -3.41 10.25
CA SER A 291 12.83 -3.58 11.63
C SER A 291 11.88 -3.00 12.68
N TYR A 292 11.03 -2.05 12.29
CA TYR A 292 10.10 -1.37 13.19
C TYR A 292 8.83 -2.20 13.40
N GLN A 293 8.44 -2.44 14.67
CA GLN A 293 7.41 -3.41 15.05
C GLN A 293 6.39 -2.89 16.06
N GLU A 294 6.20 -1.56 16.19
CA GLU A 294 5.26 -1.00 17.18
C GLU A 294 3.78 -1.13 16.78
N ARG A 295 3.50 -1.61 15.58
CA ARG A 295 2.18 -1.79 14.98
C ARG A 295 1.44 -0.49 14.68
N PHE A 296 1.33 0.46 15.61
CA PHE A 296 0.65 1.74 15.45
C PHE A 296 1.22 2.77 16.45
N HIS A 297 0.84 4.03 16.28
CA HIS A 297 1.01 5.07 17.29
C HIS A 297 -0.34 5.76 17.56
N CYS A 298 -0.62 6.14 18.82
CA CYS A 298 -1.88 6.75 19.21
C CYS A 298 -1.67 7.75 20.36
N ASP A 299 -2.08 9.00 20.15
CA ASP A 299 -2.18 10.03 21.17
C ASP A 299 -3.66 10.27 21.53
N PHE A 300 -4.06 9.78 22.68
CA PHE A 300 -5.45 9.89 23.17
C PHE A 300 -5.82 11.30 23.59
N GLU A 301 -4.88 12.11 24.06
CA GLU A 301 -5.13 13.49 24.47
C GLU A 301 -5.43 14.36 23.23
N ARG A 302 -4.64 14.18 22.19
CA ARG A 302 -4.85 14.86 20.90
C ARG A 302 -5.88 14.20 20.04
N ARG A 303 -6.23 12.95 20.31
CA ARG A 303 -7.09 12.10 19.48
C ARG A 303 -6.54 11.98 18.04
N ILE A 304 -5.26 11.65 17.97
CA ILE A 304 -4.53 11.36 16.72
C ILE A 304 -4.04 9.92 16.75
N GLY A 305 -4.17 9.23 15.60
CA GLY A 305 -3.61 7.91 15.42
C GLY A 305 -2.85 7.77 14.12
N TYR A 306 -1.87 6.86 14.08
CA TYR A 306 -1.10 6.51 12.87
C TYR A 306 -1.10 5.00 12.70
N CYS A 307 -1.42 4.55 11.50
CA CYS A 307 -1.30 3.15 11.12
C CYS A 307 -0.72 3.02 9.70
N GLY A 308 -0.06 1.90 9.45
CA GLY A 308 0.58 1.65 8.16
C GLY A 308 1.58 0.51 8.26
N ASP A 309 1.93 -0.07 7.12
CA ASP A 309 2.96 -1.10 7.03
C ASP A 309 4.33 -0.63 7.56
N TRP A 310 4.62 0.66 7.44
CA TRP A 310 5.85 1.28 7.93
C TRP A 310 6.00 1.24 9.46
N LEU A 311 4.91 1.00 10.19
CA LEU A 311 4.89 0.75 11.64
C LEU A 311 4.95 -0.75 11.96
N HIS A 312 4.76 -1.64 10.95
CA HIS A 312 4.68 -3.08 11.20
C HIS A 312 5.16 -3.90 10.01
N GLY A 313 6.45 -4.01 9.82
CA GLY A 313 7.09 -4.98 8.94
C GLY A 313 7.02 -4.72 7.43
N GLY A 314 6.55 -3.56 6.97
CA GLY A 314 6.65 -3.11 5.57
C GLY A 314 5.91 -3.98 4.53
N ARG A 315 4.85 -4.72 4.91
CA ARG A 315 4.14 -5.69 4.08
C ARG A 315 2.63 -5.43 4.04
N VAL A 316 1.94 -6.07 3.10
CA VAL A 316 0.47 -6.05 3.00
C VAL A 316 -0.19 -6.51 4.31
N GLU A 317 0.27 -7.64 4.86
CA GLU A 317 -0.14 -8.16 6.16
C GLU A 317 0.08 -7.15 7.28
N GLY A 318 1.27 -6.54 7.35
CA GLY A 318 1.60 -5.53 8.34
C GLY A 318 0.71 -4.29 8.25
N ALA A 319 0.35 -3.86 7.04
CA ALA A 319 -0.59 -2.76 6.85
C ALA A 319 -1.96 -3.07 7.45
N TRP A 320 -2.51 -4.26 7.18
CA TRP A 320 -3.80 -4.67 7.71
C TRP A 320 -3.78 -4.79 9.23
N LEU A 321 -2.77 -5.48 9.78
CA LEU A 321 -2.59 -5.66 11.23
C LEU A 321 -2.41 -4.34 11.98
N SER A 322 -1.67 -3.41 11.39
CA SER A 322 -1.47 -2.07 11.95
C SER A 322 -2.80 -1.32 12.09
N GLY A 323 -3.64 -1.36 11.05
CA GLY A 323 -4.98 -0.75 11.08
C GLY A 323 -5.89 -1.37 12.13
N GLN A 324 -5.92 -2.71 12.22
CA GLN A 324 -6.71 -3.45 13.22
C GLN A 324 -6.24 -3.12 14.65
N ALA A 325 -4.93 -3.09 14.89
CA ALA A 325 -4.38 -2.84 16.21
C ALA A 325 -4.73 -1.43 16.71
N LEU A 326 -4.61 -0.40 15.85
CA LEU A 326 -5.02 0.96 16.20
C LEU A 326 -6.52 1.03 16.51
N ALA A 327 -7.36 0.48 15.64
CA ALA A 327 -8.80 0.48 15.83
C ALA A 327 -9.20 -0.20 17.15
N ASN A 328 -8.68 -1.39 17.43
CA ASN A 328 -8.96 -2.13 18.66
C ASN A 328 -8.53 -1.34 19.90
N THR A 329 -7.41 -0.63 19.85
CA THR A 329 -6.94 0.22 20.94
C THR A 329 -7.89 1.39 21.19
N ILE A 330 -8.39 2.05 20.14
CA ILE A 330 -9.38 3.12 20.25
C ILE A 330 -10.71 2.59 20.79
N ILE A 331 -11.17 1.42 20.33
CA ILE A 331 -12.42 0.79 20.76
C ILE A 331 -12.36 0.40 22.23
N THR A 332 -11.26 -0.16 22.71
CA THR A 332 -11.11 -0.63 24.11
C THR A 332 -10.89 0.51 25.12
N ALA A 333 -10.54 1.70 24.66
CA ALA A 333 -10.39 2.88 25.52
C ALA A 333 -11.72 3.65 25.76
N ARG A 334 -12.85 3.08 25.33
CA ARG A 334 -14.21 3.66 25.51
C ARG A 334 -14.73 3.59 26.94
#